data_60d554c39cd0c84ec2fa1e4958dae62a
#
_entry.id   60d554c39cd0c84ec2fa1e4958dae62a
#
_cell.length_a   1.000
_cell.length_b   1.000
_cell.length_c   1.000
_cell.angle_alpha   90.00
_cell.angle_beta   90.00
_cell.angle_gamma   90.00
#
_symmetry.space_group_name_H-M   'P 1'
#
loop_
_entity.id
_entity.type
_entity.pdbx_description
1 polymer ?
#
loop_
_entity_poly.entity_id
_entity_poly.type
_entity_poly.pdbx_seq_one_letter_code
_entity_poly.pdbx_strand_id
1 'polypeptide(L)'
;MKYLKKTPLIISFLSFITFITSVNADVKVVASIKPIHSLASYLMDGVGKPDLIVDGYASPHGFAMKPSHAKMLQEADLIFWVGEDLELSLIHI
;
A
#
# COMPACT_ATOMS: atom_id res chain seq x y z
N MET A 1 -23.76 51.59 6.48
CA MET A 1 -22.85 50.76 5.67
C MET A 1 -23.13 49.29 5.84
N LYS A 2 -24.25 48.88 5.28
CA LYS A 2 -24.79 47.52 5.45
C LYS A 2 -24.21 46.49 4.49
N TYR A 3 -23.42 46.91 3.51
CA TYR A 3 -22.95 46.02 2.42
C TYR A 3 -21.65 45.31 2.74
N LEU A 4 -20.86 45.80 3.68
CA LEU A 4 -19.57 45.25 4.05
C LEU A 4 -19.65 44.03 4.96
N LYS A 5 -20.84 43.75 5.54
CA LYS A 5 -21.04 42.61 6.46
C LYS A 5 -21.25 41.27 5.76
N LYS A 6 -21.48 41.24 4.45
CA LYS A 6 -21.69 40.00 3.69
C LYS A 6 -20.42 39.44 3.06
N THR A 7 -19.38 40.27 2.89
CA THR A 7 -18.13 39.88 2.24
C THR A 7 -17.28 38.89 3.05
N PRO A 8 -17.18 38.98 4.41
CA PRO A 8 -16.37 38.05 5.21
C PRO A 8 -16.90 36.60 5.19
N LEU A 9 -18.21 36.42 5.04
CA LEU A 9 -18.83 35.09 4.99
C LEU A 9 -18.47 34.33 3.70
N ILE A 10 -18.42 35.04 2.58
CA ILE A 10 -18.04 34.46 1.29
C ILE A 10 -16.55 34.10 1.27
N ILE A 11 -15.70 34.94 1.81
CA ILE A 11 -14.25 34.71 1.94
C ILE A 11 -13.97 33.52 2.86
N SER A 12 -14.70 33.41 3.97
CA SER A 12 -14.59 32.30 4.91
C SER A 12 -15.01 30.97 4.28
N PHE A 13 -16.04 30.95 3.45
CA PHE A 13 -16.50 29.76 2.75
C PHE A 13 -15.53 29.33 1.65
N LEU A 14 -14.99 30.26 0.89
CA LEU A 14 -13.94 30.00 -0.11
C LEU A 14 -12.64 29.48 0.52
N SER A 15 -12.26 30.00 1.69
CA SER A 15 -11.11 29.53 2.45
C SER A 15 -11.27 28.11 2.95
N PHE A 16 -12.49 27.67 3.27
CA PHE A 16 -12.78 26.31 3.71
C PHE A 16 -12.65 25.30 2.57
N ILE A 17 -13.00 25.69 1.34
CA ILE A 17 -12.91 24.81 0.15
C ILE A 17 -11.46 24.51 -0.23
N THR A 18 -10.53 25.41 0.04
CA THR A 18 -9.11 25.22 -0.29
C THR A 18 -8.40 24.21 0.61
N PHE A 19 -9.01 23.77 1.71
CA PHE A 19 -8.47 22.75 2.61
C PHE A 19 -8.82 21.31 2.22
N ILE A 20 -9.61 21.09 1.15
CA ILE A 20 -9.89 19.75 0.64
C ILE A 20 -8.70 19.30 -0.24
N THR A 21 -7.60 18.96 0.42
CA THR A 21 -6.50 18.26 -0.25
C THR A 21 -6.75 16.77 -0.15
N SER A 22 -6.80 16.09 -1.29
CA SER A 22 -6.81 14.64 -1.31
C SER A 22 -5.49 14.12 -0.77
N VAL A 23 -5.51 13.47 0.39
CA VAL A 23 -4.35 12.78 0.93
C VAL A 23 -4.27 11.42 0.23
N ASN A 24 -3.36 11.29 -0.72
CA ASN A 24 -3.01 10.01 -1.29
C ASN A 24 -2.02 9.32 -0.33
N ALA A 25 -2.53 8.39 0.47
CA ALA A 25 -1.68 7.51 1.24
C ALA A 25 -1.13 6.42 0.31
N ASP A 26 0.19 6.41 0.13
CA ASP A 26 0.90 5.40 -0.66
C ASP A 26 1.14 4.18 0.23
N VAL A 27 0.28 3.17 0.10
CA VAL A 27 0.35 1.94 0.90
C VAL A 27 1.24 0.93 0.19
N LYS A 28 2.30 0.49 0.85
CA LYS A 28 3.19 -0.55 0.35
C LYS A 28 2.72 -1.92 0.80
N VAL A 29 2.24 -2.72 -0.15
CA VAL A 29 1.74 -4.06 0.08
C VAL A 29 2.66 -5.08 -0.59
N VAL A 30 2.99 -6.14 0.13
CA VAL A 30 3.82 -7.24 -0.36
C VAL A 30 3.04 -8.55 -0.24
N ALA A 31 3.04 -9.34 -1.30
CA ALA A 31 2.49 -10.68 -1.32
C ALA A 31 3.60 -11.70 -1.52
N SER A 32 3.55 -12.81 -0.80
CA SER A 32 4.61 -13.81 -0.82
C SER A 32 4.61 -14.64 -2.11
N ILE A 33 3.46 -15.11 -2.55
CA ILE A 33 3.30 -15.99 -3.71
C ILE A 33 2.31 -15.45 -4.73
N LYS A 34 2.40 -15.91 -5.96
CA LYS A 34 1.59 -15.45 -7.09
C LYS A 34 0.07 -15.50 -6.87
N PRO A 35 -0.53 -16.55 -6.33
CA PRO A 35 -1.98 -16.58 -6.11
C PRO A 35 -2.45 -15.46 -5.18
N ILE A 36 -1.72 -15.22 -4.10
CA ILE A 36 -2.03 -14.13 -3.16
C ILE A 36 -1.78 -12.77 -3.81
N HIS A 37 -0.69 -12.64 -4.57
CA HIS A 37 -0.39 -11.43 -5.33
C HIS A 37 -1.50 -11.08 -6.32
N SER A 38 -2.06 -12.06 -7.02
CA SER A 38 -3.17 -11.85 -7.96
C SER A 38 -4.41 -11.33 -7.25
N LEU A 39 -4.76 -11.91 -6.10
CA LEU A 39 -5.89 -11.44 -5.30
C LEU A 39 -5.66 -10.01 -4.76
N ALA A 40 -4.47 -9.77 -4.24
CA ALA A 40 -4.10 -8.44 -3.75
C ALA A 40 -4.12 -7.39 -4.88
N SER A 41 -3.64 -7.74 -6.06
CA SER A 41 -3.67 -6.88 -7.24
C SER A 41 -5.09 -6.50 -7.63
N TYR A 42 -6.01 -7.45 -7.58
CA TYR A 42 -7.41 -7.21 -7.86
C TYR A 42 -8.04 -6.24 -6.84
N LEU A 43 -7.78 -6.47 -5.56
CA LEU A 43 -8.31 -5.61 -4.48
C LEU A 43 -7.72 -4.20 -4.50
N MET A 44 -6.48 -4.07 -4.97
CA MET A 44 -5.76 -2.79 -5.03
C MET A 44 -5.95 -2.03 -6.33
N ASP A 45 -6.80 -2.50 -7.21
CA ASP A 45 -7.06 -1.84 -8.49
C ASP A 45 -7.51 -0.39 -8.26
N GLY A 46 -6.83 0.54 -8.93
CA GLY A 46 -7.04 1.97 -8.74
C GLY A 46 -6.37 2.60 -7.51
N VAL A 47 -5.78 1.81 -6.62
CA VAL A 47 -5.10 2.27 -5.40
C VAL A 47 -3.58 2.13 -5.51
N GLY A 48 -3.11 1.04 -6.09
CA GLY A 48 -1.70 0.73 -6.23
C GLY A 48 -1.47 -0.68 -6.74
N LYS A 49 -0.22 -1.14 -6.62
CA LYS A 49 0.17 -2.51 -7.04
C LYS A 49 0.96 -3.17 -5.91
N PRO A 50 0.62 -4.41 -5.53
CA PRO A 50 1.42 -5.15 -4.57
C PRO A 50 2.73 -5.65 -5.20
N ASP A 51 3.76 -5.77 -4.38
CA ASP A 51 5.00 -6.44 -4.77
C ASP A 51 4.91 -7.94 -4.53
N LEU A 52 5.70 -8.72 -5.27
CA LEU A 52 5.74 -10.18 -5.20
C LEU A 52 7.13 -10.64 -4.75
N ILE A 53 7.20 -11.56 -3.80
CA ILE A 53 8.46 -12.14 -3.30
C ILE A 53 8.87 -13.35 -4.12
N VAL A 54 8.05 -14.39 -4.14
CA VAL A 54 8.36 -15.64 -4.86
C VAL A 54 7.85 -15.54 -6.29
N ASP A 55 8.76 -15.16 -7.19
CA ASP A 55 8.44 -14.95 -8.61
C ASP A 55 8.92 -16.12 -9.47
N GLY A 56 8.35 -16.21 -10.67
CA GLY A 56 8.69 -17.23 -11.65
C GLY A 56 8.26 -18.63 -11.25
N TYR A 57 9.15 -19.60 -11.45
CA TYR A 57 8.92 -21.00 -11.14
C TYR A 57 9.52 -21.42 -9.79
N ALA A 58 9.95 -20.48 -8.98
CA ALA A 58 10.50 -20.77 -7.67
C ALA A 58 9.44 -21.39 -6.75
N SER A 59 9.86 -22.42 -6.00
CA SER A 59 9.01 -23.03 -4.99
C SER A 59 9.05 -22.19 -3.71
N PRO A 60 7.90 -21.88 -3.09
CA PRO A 60 7.89 -21.17 -1.82
C PRO A 60 8.53 -21.97 -0.66
N HIS A 61 8.55 -23.30 -0.77
CA HIS A 61 9.16 -24.16 0.26
C HIS A 61 10.68 -24.07 0.32
N GLY A 62 11.33 -23.95 -0.84
CA GLY A 62 12.79 -23.87 -0.94
C GLY A 62 13.31 -22.49 -1.32
N PHE A 63 12.51 -21.48 -1.19
CA PHE A 63 12.85 -20.14 -1.63
C PHE A 63 13.93 -19.50 -0.74
N ALA A 64 15.03 -19.09 -1.37
CA ALA A 64 16.10 -18.34 -0.70
C ALA A 64 15.87 -16.83 -0.86
N MET A 65 15.71 -16.15 0.25
CA MET A 65 15.46 -14.71 0.26
C MET A 65 16.72 -13.93 -0.12
N LYS A 66 16.57 -13.03 -1.07
CA LYS A 66 17.61 -12.07 -1.45
C LYS A 66 17.56 -10.82 -0.57
N PRO A 67 18.66 -10.05 -0.44
CA PRO A 67 18.64 -8.78 0.30
C PRO A 67 17.58 -7.79 -0.18
N SER A 68 17.27 -7.78 -1.48
CA SER A 68 16.21 -6.94 -2.04
C SER A 68 14.82 -7.34 -1.53
N HIS A 69 14.57 -8.63 -1.31
CA HIS A 69 13.33 -9.11 -0.73
C HIS A 69 13.19 -8.70 0.74
N ALA A 70 14.27 -8.82 1.51
CA ALA A 70 14.29 -8.39 2.90
C ALA A 70 13.99 -6.89 3.04
N LYS A 71 14.57 -6.07 2.18
CA LYS A 71 14.29 -4.63 2.13
C LYS A 71 12.82 -4.35 1.80
N MET A 72 12.28 -5.04 0.82
CA MET A 72 10.88 -4.93 0.41
C MET A 72 9.92 -5.24 1.57
N LEU A 73 10.21 -6.30 2.34
CA LEU A 73 9.41 -6.69 3.51
C LEU A 73 9.54 -5.70 4.66
N GLN A 74 10.73 -5.14 4.90
CA GLN A 74 10.93 -4.13 5.94
C GLN A 74 10.19 -2.83 5.65
N GLU A 75 10.09 -2.45 4.40
CA GLU A 75 9.41 -1.23 3.95
C GLU A 75 7.90 -1.40 3.77
N ALA A 76 7.39 -2.62 3.83
CA ALA A 76 5.98 -2.91 3.61
C ALA A 76 5.12 -2.43 4.78
N ASP A 77 3.97 -1.85 4.44
CA ASP A 77 2.93 -1.53 5.41
C ASP A 77 2.06 -2.75 5.72
N LEU A 78 1.92 -3.65 4.74
CA LEU A 78 1.11 -4.86 4.86
C LEU A 78 1.75 -6.00 4.08
N ILE A 79 1.83 -7.17 4.71
CA ILE A 79 2.40 -8.37 4.12
C ILE A 79 1.35 -9.49 4.14
N PHE A 80 1.06 -10.06 2.97
CA PHE A 80 0.20 -11.23 2.83
C PHE A 80 1.06 -12.47 2.55
N TRP A 81 0.95 -13.48 3.39
CA TRP A 81 1.66 -14.74 3.24
C TRP A 81 0.79 -15.92 3.71
N VAL A 82 1.15 -17.14 3.29
CA VAL A 82 0.35 -18.33 3.60
C VAL A 82 0.61 -18.82 5.02
N GLY A 83 1.87 -18.87 5.43
CA GLY A 83 2.23 -19.32 6.75
C GLY A 83 3.60 -20.00 6.79
N GLU A 84 4.05 -20.36 7.98
CA GLU A 84 5.38 -20.91 8.26
C GLU A 84 5.64 -22.21 7.49
N ASP A 85 4.64 -23.06 7.35
CA ASP A 85 4.78 -24.35 6.69
C ASP A 85 5.10 -24.25 5.21
N LEU A 86 4.72 -23.13 4.59
CA LEU A 86 4.96 -22.91 3.16
C LEU A 86 6.14 -21.97 2.91
N GLU A 87 6.31 -20.96 3.72
CA GLU A 87 7.23 -19.85 3.49
C GLU A 87 8.19 -19.64 4.66
N LEU A 88 8.98 -20.67 4.97
CA LEU A 88 9.92 -20.65 6.10
C LEU A 88 10.88 -19.47 6.11
N SER A 89 11.30 -18.98 4.95
CA SER A 89 12.23 -17.87 4.85
C SER A 89 11.68 -16.56 5.40
N LEU A 90 10.35 -16.40 5.49
CA LEU A 90 9.73 -15.19 5.99
C LEU A 90 9.75 -15.06 7.51
N ILE A 91 9.85 -16.17 8.23
CA ILE A 91 9.86 -16.14 9.71
C ILE A 91 11.19 -15.67 10.30
N HIS A 92 12.25 -15.62 9.50
CA HIS A 92 13.61 -15.25 9.92
C HIS A 92 13.98 -13.80 9.61
N ILE A 93 13.01 -12.97 9.34
CA ILE A 93 13.24 -11.55 9.03
C ILE A 93 13.29 -10.67 10.27
#